data_c6236680eb20ce0366a1d2c8c9067ff7
#
_entry.id   c6236680eb20ce0366a1d2c8c9067ff7
#
_cell.length_a   1.000
_cell.length_b   1.000
_cell.length_c   1.000
_cell.angle_alpha   90.00
_cell.angle_beta   90.00
_cell.angle_gamma   90.00
#
_symmetry.space_group_name_H-M   'P 1'
#
loop_
_entity.id
_entity.type
_entity.pdbx_description
1 polymer ?
#
loop_
_entity_poly.entity_id
_entity_poly.type
_entity_poly.pdbx_seq_one_letter_code
_entity_poly.pdbx_strand_id
1 'polypeptide(L)'
;MSNLTIRPINTGFVTMIPKQYLYHHSTVAFYPEASDQEEEYPVFTYLVEGGDKLLLVDTGMAYTERADKYHHHGSYQPEGMSIVEQLGSLGYKPEDVDIVVLPTFTGITVFIWRNSPTQSFT
;
A
#
# COMPACT_ATOMS: atom_id res chain seq x y z
N MET A 1 23.16 15.09 11.52
CA MET A 1 22.39 13.83 11.33
C MET A 1 21.00 14.18 10.86
N SER A 2 20.61 13.67 9.73
CA SER A 2 19.24 13.79 9.29
C SER A 2 18.37 12.82 10.08
N ASN A 3 17.23 13.29 10.55
CA ASN A 3 16.24 12.46 11.19
C ASN A 3 15.25 11.97 10.14
N LEU A 4 15.29 10.68 9.87
CA LEU A 4 14.31 10.07 8.98
C LEU A 4 12.96 9.94 9.68
N THR A 5 11.91 10.28 8.98
CA THR A 5 10.54 10.11 9.43
C THR A 5 9.83 9.13 8.52
N ILE A 6 9.16 8.14 9.09
CA ILE A 6 8.34 7.20 8.35
C ILE A 6 6.87 7.59 8.58
N ARG A 7 6.19 7.93 7.50
CA ARG A 7 4.79 8.32 7.53
C ARG A 7 3.92 7.24 6.89
N PRO A 8 3.09 6.52 7.67
CA PRO A 8 2.13 5.60 7.09
C PRO A 8 0.98 6.37 6.42
N ILE A 9 0.59 5.91 5.25
CA ILE A 9 -0.48 6.52 4.45
C ILE A 9 -1.46 5.42 4.06
N ASN A 10 -2.70 5.53 4.53
CA ASN A 10 -3.76 4.60 4.14
C ASN A 10 -4.30 5.00 2.76
N THR A 11 -4.20 4.08 1.80
CA THR A 11 -4.59 4.34 0.41
C THR A 11 -5.90 3.66 0.01
N GLY A 12 -6.56 3.00 0.94
CA GLY A 12 -7.82 2.33 0.67
C GLY A 12 -7.99 1.09 1.54
N PHE A 13 -8.96 0.26 1.18
CA PHE A 13 -9.33 -0.91 1.97
C PHE A 13 -9.51 -2.13 1.08
N VAL A 14 -9.04 -3.27 1.58
CA VAL A 14 -9.34 -4.57 0.99
C VAL A 14 -10.27 -5.32 1.95
N THR A 15 -11.17 -6.12 1.39
CA THR A 15 -11.99 -7.03 2.17
C THR A 15 -11.44 -8.43 2.02
N MET A 16 -11.35 -9.14 3.13
CA MET A 16 -10.94 -10.53 3.12
C MET A 16 -11.51 -11.27 4.33
N ILE A 17 -11.59 -12.57 4.22
CA ILE A 17 -11.98 -13.44 5.34
C ILE A 17 -10.69 -13.82 6.05
N PRO A 18 -10.46 -13.37 7.30
CA PRO A 18 -9.20 -13.61 8.02
C PRO A 18 -8.81 -15.07 8.08
N LYS A 19 -9.78 -15.93 8.33
CA LYS A 19 -9.58 -17.37 8.43
C LYS A 19 -8.99 -17.98 7.15
N GLN A 20 -9.30 -17.41 6.00
CA GLN A 20 -8.82 -17.90 4.71
C GLN A 20 -7.48 -17.33 4.30
N TYR A 21 -7.21 -16.07 4.64
CA TYR A 21 -6.06 -15.34 4.10
C TYR A 21 -4.95 -15.09 5.10
N LEU A 22 -5.27 -14.96 6.38
CA LEU A 22 -4.29 -14.61 7.40
C LEU A 22 -3.73 -15.82 8.15
N TYR A 23 -4.46 -16.93 8.15
CA TYR A 23 -4.06 -18.14 8.87
C TYR A 23 -3.78 -19.27 7.89
N HIS A 24 -2.67 -19.94 8.11
CA HIS A 24 -2.38 -21.14 7.35
C HIS A 24 -3.39 -22.23 7.69
N HIS A 25 -3.85 -22.97 6.69
CA HIS A 25 -4.90 -23.98 6.87
C HIS A 25 -4.57 -25.04 7.93
N SER A 26 -3.29 -25.36 8.11
CA SER A 26 -2.88 -26.33 9.13
C SER A 26 -2.90 -25.80 10.55
N THR A 27 -2.98 -24.49 10.73
CA THR A 27 -2.98 -23.86 12.05
C THR A 27 -4.30 -23.21 12.41
N VAL A 28 -5.21 -23.06 11.47
CA VAL A 28 -6.50 -22.38 11.70
C VAL A 28 -7.34 -23.03 12.80
N ALA A 29 -7.21 -24.35 12.98
CA ALA A 29 -7.91 -25.08 14.02
C ALA A 29 -7.48 -24.69 15.45
N PHE A 30 -6.28 -24.12 15.60
CA PHE A 30 -5.76 -23.63 16.88
C PHE A 30 -6.20 -22.19 17.19
N TYR A 31 -6.90 -21.55 16.26
CA TYR A 31 -7.36 -20.17 16.39
C TYR A 31 -8.88 -20.13 16.14
N PRO A 32 -9.69 -20.72 17.04
CA PRO A 32 -11.14 -20.75 16.86
C PRO A 32 -11.77 -19.36 16.87
N GLU A 33 -11.08 -18.37 17.44
CA GLU A 33 -11.50 -16.98 17.44
C GLU A 33 -11.28 -16.29 16.10
N ALA A 34 -10.55 -16.92 15.17
CA ALA A 34 -10.35 -16.34 13.84
C ALA A 34 -11.69 -16.17 13.12
N SER A 35 -11.94 -14.97 12.62
CA SER A 35 -13.20 -14.66 11.95
C SER A 35 -13.32 -15.40 10.61
N ASP A 36 -14.51 -15.94 10.35
CA ASP A 36 -14.92 -16.47 9.05
C ASP A 36 -15.82 -15.49 8.29
N GLN A 37 -15.99 -14.28 8.82
CA GLN A 37 -16.71 -13.18 8.18
C GLN A 37 -15.74 -12.29 7.40
N GLU A 38 -16.26 -11.62 6.37
CA GLU A 38 -15.52 -10.62 5.63
C GLU A 38 -15.21 -9.42 6.53
N GLU A 39 -13.95 -9.02 6.57
CA GLU A 39 -13.50 -7.86 7.32
C GLU A 39 -12.70 -6.92 6.42
N GLU A 40 -12.72 -5.63 6.74
CA GLU A 40 -11.96 -4.62 6.04
C GLU A 40 -10.57 -4.46 6.65
N TYR A 41 -9.57 -4.36 5.78
CA TYR A 41 -8.20 -4.08 6.18
C TYR A 41 -7.66 -2.89 5.39
N PRO A 42 -7.01 -1.94 6.07
CA PRO A 42 -6.39 -0.80 5.38
C PRO A 42 -5.17 -1.24 4.57
N VAL A 43 -4.96 -0.57 3.46
CA VAL A 43 -3.80 -0.79 2.60
C VAL A 43 -2.85 0.40 2.74
N PHE A 44 -1.75 0.20 3.45
CA PHE A 44 -0.77 1.25 3.72
C PHE A 44 0.35 1.28 2.72
N THR A 45 0.80 2.49 2.43
CA THR A 45 2.11 2.76 1.89
C THR A 45 2.86 3.61 2.91
N TYR A 46 4.17 3.67 2.80
CA TYR A 46 5.00 4.39 3.77
C TYR A 46 5.89 5.39 3.06
N LEU A 47 5.77 6.65 3.45
CA LEU A 47 6.60 7.73 2.95
C LEU A 47 7.76 7.96 3.91
N VAL A 48 8.98 7.87 3.42
CA VAL A 48 10.19 8.13 4.20
C VAL A 48 10.74 9.50 3.83
N GLU A 49 10.73 10.39 4.81
CA GLU A 49 11.11 11.79 4.66
C GLU A 49 12.35 12.10 5.53
N GLY A 50 13.04 13.19 5.19
CA GLY A 50 14.14 13.74 6.01
C GLY A 50 15.54 13.36 5.55
N GLY A 51 15.68 12.53 4.52
CA GLY A 51 16.96 12.21 3.90
C GLY A 51 17.18 13.00 2.61
N ASP A 52 18.25 12.67 1.89
CA ASP A 52 18.55 13.28 0.59
C ASP A 52 17.56 12.88 -0.49
N LYS A 53 16.92 11.76 -0.31
CA LYS A 53 15.94 11.20 -1.24
C LYS A 53 14.58 11.03 -0.57
N LEU A 54 13.53 11.30 -1.32
CA LEU A 54 12.16 10.99 -0.91
C LEU A 54 11.84 9.58 -1.36
N LEU A 55 11.50 8.73 -0.42
CA LEU A 55 11.32 7.29 -0.66
C LEU A 55 9.89 6.88 -0.32
N LEU A 56 9.28 6.08 -1.19
CA LEU A 56 7.96 5.51 -0.99
C LEU A 56 8.08 3.99 -0.94
N VAL A 57 7.58 3.40 0.12
CA VAL A 57 7.51 1.93 0.26
C VAL A 57 6.10 1.49 -0.08
N ASP A 58 5.97 0.74 -1.16
CA ASP A 58 4.71 0.37 -1.79
C ASP A 58 4.03 1.57 -2.48
N THR A 59 3.19 1.31 -3.45
CA THR A 59 2.41 2.33 -4.15
C THR A 59 0.98 2.40 -3.66
N GLY A 60 0.62 1.54 -2.70
CA GLY A 60 -0.70 1.50 -2.14
C GLY A 60 -1.72 0.89 -3.09
N MET A 61 -2.95 1.25 -2.89
CA MET A 61 -4.08 0.66 -3.58
C MET A 61 -4.35 1.34 -4.92
N ALA A 62 -4.79 0.55 -5.89
CA ALA A 62 -5.33 1.06 -7.15
C ALA A 62 -6.74 1.64 -6.93
N TYR A 63 -7.21 2.41 -7.90
CA TYR A 63 -8.59 2.91 -7.85
C TYR A 63 -9.61 1.74 -7.79
N THR A 64 -10.78 2.03 -7.25
CA THR A 64 -11.77 1.02 -6.84
C THR A 64 -12.08 -0.02 -7.92
N GLU A 65 -12.40 0.39 -9.13
CA GLU A 65 -12.80 -0.53 -10.20
C GLU A 65 -11.69 -1.52 -10.55
N ARG A 66 -10.45 -1.06 -10.52
CA ARG A 66 -9.30 -1.92 -10.80
C ARG A 66 -9.01 -2.86 -9.62
N ALA A 67 -9.06 -2.35 -8.41
CA ALA A 67 -8.80 -3.12 -7.21
C ALA A 67 -9.85 -4.23 -7.02
N ASP A 68 -11.12 -3.89 -7.18
CA ASP A 68 -12.23 -4.83 -7.08
C ASP A 68 -12.13 -5.94 -8.12
N LYS A 69 -11.81 -5.58 -9.36
CA LYS A 69 -11.79 -6.52 -10.48
C LYS A 69 -10.56 -7.44 -10.50
N TYR A 70 -9.38 -6.89 -10.20
CA TYR A 70 -8.09 -7.58 -10.44
C TYR A 70 -7.32 -7.96 -9.19
N HIS A 71 -7.70 -7.46 -8.03
CA HIS A 71 -7.00 -7.75 -6.78
C HIS A 71 -7.88 -8.51 -5.80
N HIS A 72 -8.69 -7.81 -5.04
CA HIS A 72 -9.60 -8.41 -4.09
C HIS A 72 -11.00 -7.86 -4.29
N HIS A 73 -11.96 -8.72 -4.58
CA HIS A 73 -13.36 -8.32 -4.72
C HIS A 73 -13.85 -7.60 -3.46
N GLY A 74 -14.56 -6.49 -3.63
CA GLY A 74 -15.00 -5.66 -2.51
C GLY A 74 -13.99 -4.63 -2.04
N SER A 75 -12.80 -4.59 -2.67
CA SER A 75 -11.80 -3.57 -2.36
C SER A 75 -12.25 -2.20 -2.85
N TYR A 76 -11.94 -1.16 -2.10
CA TYR A 76 -12.29 0.18 -2.53
C TYR A 76 -11.30 1.24 -2.03
N GLN A 77 -11.19 2.31 -2.82
CA GLN A 77 -10.40 3.47 -2.48
C GLN A 77 -11.34 4.69 -2.38
N PRO A 78 -11.61 5.18 -1.18
CA PRO A 78 -12.39 6.42 -1.01
C PRO A 78 -11.75 7.59 -1.74
N GLU A 79 -12.58 8.56 -2.12
CA GLU A 79 -12.12 9.80 -2.72
C GLU A 79 -11.10 10.50 -1.80
N GLY A 80 -10.03 11.00 -2.39
CA GLY A 80 -8.96 11.69 -1.65
C GLY A 80 -7.92 10.76 -1.04
N MET A 81 -8.08 9.44 -1.13
CA MET A 81 -7.15 8.47 -0.52
C MET A 81 -6.10 7.92 -1.47
N SER A 82 -6.11 8.30 -2.75
CA SER A 82 -5.03 7.87 -3.65
C SER A 82 -3.70 8.41 -3.16
N ILE A 83 -2.61 7.67 -3.43
CA ILE A 83 -1.28 8.12 -3.01
C ILE A 83 -0.93 9.48 -3.63
N VAL A 84 -1.35 9.72 -4.86
CA VAL A 84 -1.08 11.00 -5.54
C VAL A 84 -1.77 12.15 -4.83
N GLU A 85 -3.04 11.98 -4.46
CA GLU A 85 -3.81 13.02 -3.75
C GLU A 85 -3.24 13.27 -2.36
N GLN A 86 -2.85 12.23 -1.65
CA GLN A 86 -2.29 12.36 -0.31
C GLN A 86 -0.88 12.97 -0.32
N LEU A 87 -0.05 12.64 -1.31
CA LEU A 87 1.23 13.32 -1.51
C LEU A 87 1.00 14.81 -1.77
N GLY A 88 0.00 15.13 -2.60
CA GLY A 88 -0.37 16.52 -2.87
C GLY A 88 -0.75 17.28 -1.61
N SER A 89 -1.49 16.66 -0.69
CA SER A 89 -1.84 17.25 0.60
C SER A 89 -0.63 17.55 1.49
N LEU A 90 0.46 16.80 1.30
CA LEU A 90 1.71 17.00 2.03
C LEU A 90 2.65 17.98 1.32
N GLY A 91 2.25 18.52 0.17
CA GLY A 91 3.05 19.44 -0.63
C GLY A 91 3.98 18.78 -1.62
N TYR A 92 3.81 17.49 -1.86
CA TYR A 92 4.62 16.74 -2.82
C TYR A 92 3.87 16.48 -4.13
N LYS A 93 4.64 16.43 -5.21
CA LYS A 93 4.17 15.92 -6.50
C LYS A 93 4.70 14.49 -6.68
N PRO A 94 4.08 13.67 -7.54
CA PRO A 94 4.64 12.34 -7.86
C PRO A 94 6.09 12.39 -8.30
N GLU A 95 6.47 13.44 -9.03
CA GLU A 95 7.85 13.65 -9.53
C GLU A 95 8.87 13.87 -8.41
N ASP A 96 8.43 14.26 -7.21
CA ASP A 96 9.32 14.49 -6.07
C ASP A 96 9.78 13.17 -5.44
N VAL A 97 9.09 12.07 -5.70
CA VAL A 97 9.47 10.75 -5.18
C VAL A 97 10.65 10.22 -5.99
N ASP A 98 11.76 10.00 -5.31
CA ASP A 98 13.01 9.56 -5.94
C ASP A 98 13.10 8.06 -6.09
N ILE A 99 12.61 7.31 -5.08
CA ILE A 99 12.73 5.86 -5.02
C ILE A 99 11.40 5.26 -4.59
N VAL A 100 10.96 4.22 -5.30
CA VAL A 100 9.82 3.40 -4.90
C VAL A 100 10.32 1.99 -4.62
N VAL A 101 10.01 1.47 -3.43
CA VAL A 101 10.32 0.10 -3.03
C VAL A 101 9.03 -0.71 -3.10
N LEU A 102 9.02 -1.79 -3.87
CA LEU A 102 7.86 -2.66 -4.00
C LEU A 102 8.15 -4.00 -3.31
N PRO A 103 7.67 -4.21 -2.08
CA PRO A 103 7.77 -5.51 -1.42
C PRO A 103 6.82 -6.51 -2.09
N THR A 104 7.26 -7.78 -2.21
CA THR A 104 6.45 -8.86 -2.77
C THR A 104 6.38 -10.03 -1.79
N PHE A 105 5.38 -10.91 -1.95
CA PHE A 105 5.22 -12.10 -1.11
C PHE A 105 6.36 -13.12 -1.23
N THR A 106 7.11 -13.10 -2.32
CA THR A 106 8.19 -14.07 -2.59
C THR A 106 9.57 -13.56 -2.23
N GLY A 107 9.65 -12.38 -1.63
CA GLY A 107 10.89 -11.73 -1.26
C GLY A 107 10.80 -10.24 -1.47
N ILE A 108 11.82 -9.53 -1.03
CA ILE A 108 11.90 -8.09 -1.25
C ILE A 108 12.44 -7.86 -2.65
N THR A 109 11.57 -7.49 -3.59
CA THR A 109 12.00 -7.02 -4.89
C THR A 109 12.08 -5.50 -4.82
N VAL A 110 13.29 -4.99 -4.85
CA VAL A 110 13.52 -3.54 -4.87
C VAL A 110 13.53 -3.09 -6.32
N PHE A 111 12.49 -2.42 -6.73
CA PHE A 111 12.51 -1.68 -7.99
C PHE A 111 12.92 -0.25 -7.68
N ILE A 112 14.11 0.11 -8.11
CA ILE A 112 14.54 1.50 -8.05
C ILE A 112 13.90 2.19 -9.25
N TRP A 113 12.84 2.91 -8.99
CA TRP A 113 12.23 3.77 -9.98
C TRP A 113 12.97 5.11 -9.95
N ARG A 114 13.69 5.40 -10.98
CA ARG A 114 14.17 6.76 -11.17
C ARG A 114 13.06 7.58 -11.79
N ASN A 115 12.79 8.68 -11.16
CA ASN A 115 11.77 9.62 -11.59
C ASN A 115 11.93 9.97 -13.08
N SER A 116 10.96 9.54 -13.88
CA SER A 116 10.85 9.93 -15.28
C SER A 116 9.59 10.77 -15.43
N PRO A 117 9.69 11.97 -16.03
CA PRO A 117 8.51 12.81 -16.21
C PRO A 117 7.41 12.20 -17.07
N THR A 118 7.67 11.05 -17.68
CA THR A 118 6.69 10.32 -18.49
C THR A 118 5.98 9.19 -17.74
N GLN A 119 6.34 8.95 -16.48
CA GLN A 119 5.76 7.84 -15.70
C GLN A 119 4.71 8.36 -14.71
N SER A 120 3.60 7.64 -14.60
CA SER A 120 2.54 7.94 -13.65
C SER A 120 2.36 6.80 -12.66
N PHE A 121 1.95 7.14 -11.43
CA PHE A 121 1.50 6.16 -10.45
C PHE A 121 0.08 5.71 -10.81
N THR A 122 -0.04 4.55 -11.38
CA THR A 122 -1.34 3.95 -11.72
C THR A 122 -1.48 2.56 -11.15
#